data_dac72d8c1be77b00c9f784c6a7260456
#
_entry.id   dac72d8c1be77b00c9f784c6a7260456
#
_cell.length_a   1.000
_cell.length_b   1.000
_cell.length_c   1.000
_cell.angle_alpha   90.00
_cell.angle_beta   90.00
_cell.angle_gamma   90.00
#
_symmetry.space_group_name_H-M   'P 1'
#
loop_
_entity.id
_entity.type
_entity.pdbx_description
1 polymer ?
#
loop_
_entity_poly.entity_id
_entity_poly.type
_entity_poly.pdbx_seq_one_letter_code
_entity_poly.pdbx_strand_id
1 'polypeptide(L)'
;MSSRGEIPPDAFERIREYMARWFPLLADAPVLETRACHYESSPSRNFIIDVHPGWENAWITGGGSAEAFKQGPLLGDYIAHRITGYDMDPEATEGFRLPEEFTDDEEGRGAEP
;
A
#
# COMPACT_ATOMS: atom_id res chain seq x y z
N MET A 1 -12.37 12.77 8.99
CA MET A 1 -11.53 13.99 9.15
C MET A 1 -10.08 13.52 9.20
N SER A 2 -9.30 13.80 8.19
CA SER A 2 -7.89 13.39 8.11
C SER A 2 -7.07 14.14 9.15
N SER A 3 -6.53 13.43 10.12
CA SER A 3 -5.51 13.94 11.04
C SER A 3 -4.22 14.16 10.25
N ARG A 4 -4.01 15.37 9.74
CA ARG A 4 -2.77 15.71 9.05
C ARG A 4 -1.60 15.58 10.03
N GLY A 5 -0.86 14.49 9.89
CA GLY A 5 0.49 14.41 10.44
C GLY A 5 0.63 14.12 11.93
N GLU A 6 -0.45 13.87 12.66
CA GLU A 6 -0.34 13.42 14.05
C GLU A 6 -0.12 11.92 14.12
N ILE A 7 0.95 11.54 14.80
CA ILE A 7 1.26 10.14 15.06
C ILE A 7 0.51 9.73 16.32
N PRO A 8 -0.25 8.63 16.31
CA PRO A 8 -0.94 8.14 17.50
C PRO A 8 0.05 7.91 18.67
N PRO A 9 -0.30 8.29 19.89
CA PRO A 9 0.59 8.12 21.06
C PRO A 9 1.04 6.66 21.26
N ASP A 10 0.18 5.69 21.02
CA ASP A 10 0.46 4.27 21.13
C ASP A 10 1.49 3.78 20.09
N ALA A 11 1.63 4.47 18.97
CA ALA A 11 2.65 4.13 17.98
C ALA A 11 4.07 4.29 18.51
N PHE A 12 4.29 5.29 19.38
CA PHE A 12 5.58 5.48 20.05
C PHE A 12 5.87 4.36 21.05
N GLU A 13 4.87 3.94 21.82
CA GLU A 13 5.01 2.86 22.78
C GLU A 13 5.39 1.54 22.05
N ARG A 14 4.67 1.19 21.01
CA ARG A 14 4.97 0.01 20.18
C ARG A 14 6.37 0.04 19.57
N ILE A 15 6.79 1.20 19.05
CA ILE A 15 8.15 1.33 18.50
C ILE A 15 9.19 1.15 19.61
N ARG A 16 8.98 1.71 20.79
CA ARG A 16 9.92 1.56 21.91
C ARG A 16 10.01 0.12 22.41
N GLU A 17 8.89 -0.58 22.50
CA GLU A 17 8.89 -2.00 22.82
C GLU A 17 9.66 -2.83 21.78
N TYR A 18 9.44 -2.56 20.49
CA TYR A 18 10.18 -3.20 19.42
C TYR A 18 11.67 -2.91 19.51
N MET A 19 12.05 -1.66 19.74
CA MET A 19 13.45 -1.25 19.89
C MET A 19 14.09 -1.88 21.12
N ALA A 20 13.39 -1.94 22.25
CA ALA A 20 13.89 -2.60 23.47
C ALA A 20 14.20 -4.08 23.24
N ARG A 21 13.41 -4.75 22.41
CA ARG A 21 13.60 -6.17 22.09
C ARG A 21 14.78 -6.42 21.13
N TRP A 22 14.88 -5.61 20.08
CA TRP A 22 15.79 -5.91 18.97
C TRP A 22 17.02 -5.00 18.93
N PHE A 23 16.91 -3.81 19.48
CA PHE A 23 17.95 -2.78 19.48
C PHE A 23 18.02 -2.08 20.84
N PRO A 24 18.35 -2.82 21.94
CA PRO A 24 18.21 -2.30 23.31
C PRO A 24 18.98 -0.99 23.56
N LEU A 25 20.11 -0.78 22.88
CA LEU A 25 20.88 0.47 22.99
C LEU A 25 20.16 1.71 22.43
N LEU A 26 19.12 1.50 21.62
CA LEU A 26 18.33 2.57 21.01
C LEU A 26 16.94 2.72 21.64
N ALA A 27 16.56 1.87 22.59
CA ALA A 27 15.23 1.86 23.17
C ALA A 27 14.85 3.21 23.80
N ASP A 28 15.80 3.85 24.47
CA ASP A 28 15.63 5.13 25.14
C ASP A 28 16.17 6.32 24.35
N ALA A 29 16.58 6.09 23.10
CA ALA A 29 17.11 7.16 22.26
C ALA A 29 16.05 8.25 22.03
N PRO A 30 16.45 9.55 21.98
CA PRO A 30 15.52 10.63 21.70
C PRO A 30 14.94 10.52 20.29
N VAL A 31 13.66 10.75 20.15
CA VAL A 31 13.01 10.88 18.85
C VAL A 31 13.35 12.24 18.28
N LEU A 32 14.07 12.27 17.16
CA LEU A 32 14.51 13.53 16.54
C LEU A 32 13.46 14.11 15.61
N GLU A 33 12.75 13.25 14.88
CA GLU A 33 11.72 13.67 13.92
C GLU A 33 10.70 12.56 13.73
N THR A 34 9.47 12.95 13.45
CA THR A 34 8.39 12.02 13.10
C THR A 34 7.69 12.51 11.85
N ARG A 35 7.25 11.57 11.01
CA ARG A 35 6.45 11.88 9.81
C ARG A 35 5.32 10.88 9.68
N ALA A 36 4.10 11.37 9.51
CA ALA A 36 3.01 10.56 9.04
C ALA A 36 3.12 10.42 7.51
N CYS A 37 3.13 9.19 7.02
CA CYS A 37 3.12 8.90 5.61
C CYS A 37 1.74 8.37 5.22
N HIS A 38 1.18 8.89 4.14
CA HIS A 38 -0.06 8.40 3.57
C HIS A 38 0.26 7.52 2.37
N TYR A 39 -0.40 6.40 2.28
CA TYR A 39 -0.37 5.54 1.11
C TYR A 39 -1.77 5.00 0.83
N GLU A 40 -2.03 4.72 -0.41
CA GLU A 40 -3.25 4.05 -0.82
C GLU A 40 -3.19 2.57 -0.43
N SER A 41 -4.34 1.98 -0.17
CA SER A 41 -4.48 0.55 0.06
C SER A 41 -5.70 0.05 -0.69
N SER A 42 -5.54 -1.04 -1.42
CA SER A 42 -6.67 -1.74 -2.02
C SER A 42 -7.28 -2.71 -1.00
N PRO A 43 -8.56 -3.09 -1.14
CA PRO A 43 -9.19 -4.06 -0.25
C PRO A 43 -8.45 -5.41 -0.20
N SER A 44 -7.95 -5.87 -1.34
CA SER A 44 -7.19 -7.12 -1.46
C SER A 44 -5.72 -6.99 -1.09
N ARG A 45 -5.22 -5.76 -0.86
CA ARG A 45 -3.78 -5.42 -0.79
C ARG A 45 -2.98 -5.72 -2.06
N ASN A 46 -3.63 -6.15 -3.13
CA ASN A 46 -3.02 -6.30 -4.44
C ASN A 46 -2.97 -4.96 -5.17
N PHE A 47 -2.12 -4.87 -6.20
CA PHE A 47 -2.20 -3.77 -7.14
C PHE A 47 -3.56 -3.79 -7.85
N ILE A 48 -4.00 -2.63 -8.32
CA ILE A 48 -5.13 -2.49 -9.24
C ILE A 48 -4.54 -2.08 -10.57
N ILE A 49 -4.68 -2.93 -11.60
CA ILE A 49 -4.22 -2.65 -12.96
C ILE A 49 -5.29 -3.18 -13.90
N ASP A 50 -6.25 -2.33 -14.22
CA ASP A 50 -7.43 -2.74 -14.98
C ASP A 50 -7.95 -1.61 -15.88
N VAL A 51 -8.82 -1.95 -16.82
CA VAL A 51 -9.49 -0.99 -17.69
C VAL A 51 -10.55 -0.21 -16.91
N HIS A 52 -10.70 1.06 -17.23
CA HIS A 52 -11.77 1.86 -16.62
C HIS A 52 -13.15 1.40 -17.15
N PRO A 53 -14.13 1.10 -16.28
CA PRO A 53 -15.39 0.49 -16.69
C PRO A 53 -16.29 1.39 -17.54
N GLY A 54 -16.08 2.70 -17.50
CA GLY A 54 -16.94 3.67 -18.19
C GLY A 54 -16.23 4.48 -19.29
N TRP A 55 -14.93 4.28 -19.50
CA TRP A 55 -14.18 5.04 -20.50
C TRP A 55 -13.34 4.11 -21.39
N GLU A 56 -13.46 4.31 -22.70
CA GLU A 56 -12.61 3.58 -23.66
C GLU A 56 -11.16 4.02 -23.56
N ASN A 57 -10.24 3.10 -23.72
CA ASN A 57 -8.79 3.32 -23.69
C ASN A 57 -8.25 4.00 -22.41
N ALA A 58 -9.00 3.94 -21.32
CA ALA A 58 -8.57 4.43 -20.02
C ALA A 58 -8.23 3.26 -19.09
N TRP A 59 -7.11 3.39 -18.39
CA TRP A 59 -6.63 2.39 -17.43
C TRP A 59 -6.56 2.97 -16.04
N ILE A 60 -6.87 2.15 -15.04
CA ILE A 60 -6.68 2.45 -13.64
C ILE A 60 -5.46 1.66 -13.17
N THR A 61 -4.47 2.38 -12.64
CA THR A 61 -3.30 1.77 -12.03
C THR A 61 -3.11 2.38 -10.65
N GLY A 62 -3.19 1.54 -9.62
CA GLY A 62 -3.14 2.01 -8.24
C GLY A 62 -3.04 0.86 -7.24
N GLY A 63 -3.44 1.12 -6.00
CA GLY A 63 -3.43 0.13 -4.95
C GLY A 63 -2.01 -0.27 -4.51
N GLY A 64 -1.05 0.65 -4.61
CA GLY A 64 0.36 0.37 -4.35
C GLY A 64 0.68 -0.13 -2.94
N SER A 65 -0.21 0.09 -1.98
CA SER A 65 -0.16 -0.44 -0.59
C SER A 65 1.23 -0.32 0.06
N ALA A 66 1.94 0.80 -0.20
CA ALA A 66 3.32 1.09 0.18
C ALA A 66 4.40 0.21 -0.49
N GLU A 67 4.05 -0.72 -1.36
CA GLU A 67 4.95 -1.70 -1.96
C GLU A 67 5.39 -1.36 -3.40
N ALA A 68 4.65 -0.50 -4.11
CA ALA A 68 4.83 -0.23 -5.54
C ALA A 68 6.23 0.28 -5.90
N PHE A 69 6.84 1.10 -5.04
CA PHE A 69 8.13 1.73 -5.37
C PHE A 69 9.23 0.70 -5.67
N LYS A 70 9.38 -0.31 -4.83
CA LYS A 70 10.43 -1.34 -5.03
C LYS A 70 10.17 -2.22 -6.24
N GLN A 71 8.91 -2.33 -6.67
CA GLN A 71 8.47 -3.16 -7.80
C GLN A 71 8.30 -2.35 -9.08
N GLY A 72 8.57 -1.05 -9.06
CA GLY A 72 8.33 -0.12 -10.16
C GLY A 72 8.76 -0.59 -11.54
N PRO A 73 10.00 -1.08 -11.75
CA PRO A 73 10.44 -1.54 -13.06
C PRO A 73 9.60 -2.72 -13.61
N LEU A 74 9.28 -3.69 -12.76
CA LEU A 74 8.48 -4.85 -13.15
C LEU A 74 7.01 -4.47 -13.40
N LEU A 75 6.45 -3.62 -12.53
CA LEU A 75 5.09 -3.11 -12.71
C LEU A 75 4.95 -2.28 -13.97
N GLY A 76 5.94 -1.43 -14.28
CA GLY A 76 5.94 -0.63 -15.49
C GLY A 76 5.93 -1.48 -16.75
N ASP A 77 6.75 -2.51 -16.78
CA ASP A 77 6.80 -3.47 -17.90
C ASP A 77 5.47 -4.24 -18.03
N TYR A 78 4.93 -4.73 -16.91
CA TYR A 78 3.64 -5.41 -16.88
C TYR A 78 2.51 -4.50 -17.41
N ILE A 79 2.40 -3.26 -16.93
CA ILE A 79 1.39 -2.30 -17.37
C ILE A 79 1.51 -2.02 -18.87
N ALA A 80 2.73 -1.82 -19.36
CA ALA A 80 2.96 -1.57 -20.78
C ALA A 80 2.48 -2.74 -21.65
N HIS A 81 2.76 -3.97 -21.24
CA HIS A 81 2.28 -5.16 -21.93
C HIS A 81 0.75 -5.27 -21.89
N ARG A 82 0.13 -5.02 -20.73
CA ARG A 82 -1.33 -5.04 -20.60
C ARG A 82 -2.01 -4.04 -21.55
N ILE A 83 -1.49 -2.81 -21.61
CA ILE A 83 -2.03 -1.75 -22.50
C ILE A 83 -1.89 -2.14 -23.98
N THR A 84 -0.82 -2.85 -24.35
CA THR A 84 -0.60 -3.34 -25.73
C THR A 84 -1.32 -4.64 -26.07
N GLY A 85 -2.10 -5.18 -25.15
CA GLY A 85 -2.91 -6.39 -25.34
C GLY A 85 -2.17 -7.72 -25.12
N TYR A 86 -0.98 -7.66 -24.54
CA TYR A 86 -0.24 -8.86 -24.15
C TYR A 86 -0.39 -9.13 -22.65
N ASP A 87 -0.81 -10.33 -22.29
CA ASP A 87 -0.94 -10.78 -20.91
C ASP A 87 0.26 -11.64 -20.52
N MET A 88 1.18 -11.04 -19.79
CA MET A 88 2.40 -11.71 -19.32
C MET A 88 2.13 -12.73 -18.22
N ASP A 89 1.10 -12.50 -17.41
CA ASP A 89 0.80 -13.29 -16.23
C ASP A 89 -0.72 -13.24 -15.96
N PRO A 90 -1.48 -14.23 -16.49
CA PRO A 90 -2.92 -14.27 -16.30
C PRO A 90 -3.38 -14.37 -14.84
N GLU A 91 -2.60 -14.99 -13.97
CA GLU A 91 -2.92 -15.10 -12.55
C GLU A 91 -2.79 -13.73 -11.85
N ALA A 92 -1.70 -13.02 -12.12
CA ALA A 92 -1.55 -11.65 -11.64
C ALA A 92 -2.64 -10.73 -12.21
N THR A 93 -3.00 -10.90 -13.49
CA THR A 93 -4.06 -10.12 -14.13
C THR A 93 -5.40 -10.31 -13.43
N GLU A 94 -5.76 -11.51 -13.06
CA GLU A 94 -6.99 -11.77 -12.31
C GLU A 94 -6.93 -11.13 -10.91
N GLY A 95 -5.78 -11.22 -10.24
CA GLY A 95 -5.57 -10.64 -8.91
C GLY A 95 -5.52 -9.10 -8.89
N PHE A 96 -5.26 -8.46 -10.04
CA PHE A 96 -5.12 -7.01 -10.16
C PHE A 96 -6.37 -6.32 -10.73
N ARG A 97 -7.46 -7.05 -10.88
CA ARG A 97 -8.73 -6.47 -11.33
C ARG A 97 -9.26 -5.43 -10.37
N LEU A 98 -9.98 -4.48 -10.95
CA LEU A 98 -10.74 -3.50 -10.18
C LEU A 98 -11.77 -4.25 -9.33
N PRO A 99 -11.82 -4.04 -8.02
CA PRO A 99 -12.82 -4.67 -7.16
C PRO A 99 -14.23 -4.22 -7.55
N GLU A 100 -15.20 -5.13 -7.49
CA GLU A 100 -16.60 -4.84 -7.80
C GLU A 100 -17.23 -3.91 -6.75
N GLU A 101 -16.77 -4.01 -5.49
CA GLU A 101 -17.22 -3.17 -4.39
C GLU A 101 -16.01 -2.58 -3.67
N PHE A 102 -16.05 -1.29 -3.41
CA PHE A 102 -15.11 -0.62 -2.51
C PHE A 102 -15.74 -0.56 -1.13
N THR A 103 -15.23 -1.36 -0.21
CA THR A 103 -15.57 -1.23 1.20
C THR A 103 -14.58 -0.28 1.86
N ASP A 104 -15.08 0.75 2.53
CA ASP A 104 -14.28 1.60 3.41
C ASP A 104 -13.97 0.83 4.71
N ASP A 105 -13.13 -0.19 4.62
CA ASP A 105 -12.64 -0.89 5.79
C ASP A 105 -11.63 -0.02 6.53
N GLU A 106 -12.12 0.89 7.36
CA GLU A 106 -11.28 1.60 8.35
C GLU A 106 -10.68 0.65 9.40
N GLU A 107 -11.17 -0.58 9.50
CA GLU A 107 -10.80 -1.54 10.55
C GLU A 107 -9.48 -2.31 10.29
N GLY A 108 -8.90 -2.23 9.10
CA GLY A 108 -7.74 -3.05 8.73
C GLY A 108 -6.37 -2.59 9.26
N ARG A 109 -6.28 -1.48 10.00
CA ARG A 109 -4.98 -0.84 10.33
C ARG A 109 -4.47 -1.08 11.74
N GLY A 110 -5.07 -1.96 12.49
CA GLY A 110 -4.73 -2.10 13.92
C GLY A 110 -4.44 -3.48 14.45
N ALA A 111 -4.58 -4.52 13.67
CA ALA A 111 -4.53 -5.87 14.20
C ALA A 111 -3.66 -6.80 13.36
N GLU A 112 -2.36 -6.72 13.53
CA GLU A 112 -1.52 -7.90 13.38
C GLU A 112 -0.49 -7.93 14.51
N PRO A 113 -0.28 -9.12 15.12
CA PRO A 113 0.55 -9.32 16.30
C PRO A 113 2.03 -9.17 16.03
#